data_495d89418fe1c50faa4154fb04e33e99
#
_entry.id   495d89418fe1c50faa4154fb04e33e99
#
_cell.length_a   1.000
_cell.length_b   1.000
_cell.length_c   1.000
_cell.angle_alpha   90.00
_cell.angle_beta   90.00
_cell.angle_gamma   90.00
#
_symmetry.space_group_name_H-M   'P 1'
#
loop_
_entity.id
_entity.type
_entity.pdbx_description
1 polymer ?
#
loop_
_entity_poly.entity_id
_entity_poly.type
_entity_poly.pdbx_seq_one_letter_code
_entity_poly.pdbx_strand_id
1 'polypeptide(L)'
;MTSLKYKNNQSVLVVIYAESTHRILMLQRQDDPTFWQSVTGTLETNETPRETAVREVWEEVGLKIEENSTALFDCKESIEFEIFPHFRYKYAPNVTHCHEHWFLLAVEQEFEPILSEHLAYQWVSPEYAIQMTKSPNNAEVIKKYLMNGFPL
;
A
#
# COMPACT_ATOMS: atom_id res chain seq x y z
N MET A 1 -14.67 -28.86 -10.80
CA MET A 1 -13.89 -27.97 -11.68
C MET A 1 -13.32 -26.83 -10.86
N THR A 2 -12.02 -26.72 -10.88
CA THR A 2 -11.36 -25.59 -10.19
C THR A 2 -11.28 -24.40 -11.13
N SER A 3 -11.84 -23.29 -10.72
CA SER A 3 -11.63 -22.05 -11.44
C SER A 3 -10.34 -21.42 -10.98
N LEU A 4 -9.60 -20.84 -11.91
CA LEU A 4 -8.42 -20.05 -11.57
C LEU A 4 -8.87 -18.81 -10.81
N LYS A 5 -8.19 -18.55 -9.69
CA LYS A 5 -8.45 -17.35 -8.92
C LYS A 5 -7.52 -16.24 -9.39
N TYR A 6 -8.11 -15.24 -9.98
CA TYR A 6 -7.38 -14.04 -10.36
C TYR A 6 -7.59 -12.96 -9.32
N LYS A 7 -6.63 -12.05 -9.22
CA LYS A 7 -6.77 -10.88 -8.38
C LYS A 7 -7.89 -9.98 -8.89
N ASN A 8 -8.62 -9.36 -7.95
CA ASN A 8 -9.53 -8.28 -8.25
C ASN A 8 -8.72 -7.07 -8.77
N ASN A 9 -9.25 -6.34 -9.73
CA ASN A 9 -8.59 -5.13 -10.23
C ASN A 9 -8.88 -3.88 -9.39
N GLN A 10 -9.55 -4.04 -8.24
CA GLN A 10 -9.71 -2.98 -7.23
C GLN A 10 -8.71 -3.24 -6.12
N SER A 11 -7.96 -2.23 -5.74
CA SER A 11 -6.90 -2.37 -4.74
C SER A 11 -6.82 -1.14 -3.86
N VAL A 12 -6.03 -1.26 -2.80
CA VAL A 12 -5.71 -0.14 -1.91
C VAL A 12 -4.20 0.07 -1.86
N LEU A 13 -3.80 1.30 -1.58
CA LEU A 13 -2.44 1.68 -1.24
C LEU A 13 -2.52 2.39 0.11
N VAL A 14 -1.77 1.91 1.10
CA VAL A 14 -1.73 2.51 2.42
C VAL A 14 -0.31 2.94 2.73
N VAL A 15 -0.07 4.24 2.81
CA VAL A 15 1.23 4.77 3.18
C VAL A 15 1.25 4.96 4.68
N ILE A 16 2.16 4.25 5.37
CA ILE A 16 2.32 4.31 6.82
C ILE A 16 3.46 5.26 7.15
N TYR A 17 3.21 6.23 8.01
CA TYR A 17 4.25 7.16 8.44
C TYR A 17 4.24 7.30 9.97
N ALA A 18 5.42 7.56 10.54
CA ALA A 18 5.56 7.77 11.97
C ALA A 18 5.57 9.26 12.28
N GLU A 19 4.69 9.67 13.19
CA GLU A 19 4.58 11.08 13.57
C GLU A 19 5.86 11.58 14.26
N SER A 20 6.52 10.72 15.02
CA SER A 20 7.73 11.10 15.77
C SER A 20 8.94 11.44 14.88
N THR A 21 9.05 10.77 13.73
CA THR A 21 10.22 10.92 12.86
C THR A 21 9.89 11.48 11.49
N HIS A 22 8.62 11.46 11.10
CA HIS A 22 8.13 11.79 9.76
C HIS A 22 8.70 10.84 8.70
N ARG A 23 9.15 9.66 9.10
CA ARG A 23 9.63 8.66 8.14
C ARG A 23 8.51 7.72 7.73
N ILE A 24 8.66 7.17 6.55
CA ILE A 24 7.68 6.33 5.87
C ILE A 24 8.19 4.90 5.87
N LEU A 25 7.28 3.95 6.12
CA LEU A 25 7.58 2.53 6.08
C LEU A 25 7.53 2.04 4.65
N MET A 26 8.64 1.48 4.17
CA MET A 26 8.72 0.88 2.85
C MET A 26 9.07 -0.60 2.97
N LEU A 27 8.43 -1.41 2.13
CA LEU A 27 8.52 -2.88 2.18
C LEU A 27 9.10 -3.40 0.86
N GLN A 28 10.03 -4.36 0.97
CA GLN A 28 10.65 -4.98 -0.20
C GLN A 28 9.81 -6.17 -0.65
N ARG A 29 9.40 -6.16 -1.92
CA ARG A 29 8.58 -7.26 -2.46
C ARG A 29 9.38 -8.53 -2.60
N GLN A 30 8.72 -9.66 -2.31
CA GLN A 30 9.31 -10.98 -2.48
C GLN A 30 9.35 -11.40 -3.96
N ASP A 31 8.32 -11.04 -4.71
CA ASP A 31 8.19 -11.40 -6.13
C ASP A 31 9.03 -10.51 -7.05
N ASP A 32 9.51 -9.37 -6.55
CA ASP A 32 10.44 -8.50 -7.25
C ASP A 32 11.27 -7.75 -6.21
N PRO A 33 12.43 -8.28 -5.79
CA PRO A 33 13.23 -7.67 -4.72
C PRO A 33 13.76 -6.27 -5.02
N THR A 34 13.70 -5.83 -6.27
CA THR A 34 14.08 -4.45 -6.62
C THR A 34 12.92 -3.47 -6.43
N PHE A 35 11.74 -3.97 -6.09
CA PHE A 35 10.53 -3.18 -5.97
C PHE A 35 10.21 -2.96 -4.49
N TRP A 36 10.36 -1.72 -4.02
CA TRP A 36 9.98 -1.30 -2.68
C TRP A 36 8.67 -0.50 -2.77
N GLN A 37 7.81 -0.69 -1.80
CA GLN A 37 6.47 -0.08 -1.82
C GLN A 37 5.89 0.07 -0.42
N SER A 38 4.84 0.87 -0.31
CA SER A 38 3.98 0.90 0.86
C SER A 38 3.06 -0.33 0.87
N VAL A 39 2.18 -0.44 1.85
CA VAL A 39 1.21 -1.55 1.91
C VAL A 39 0.25 -1.45 0.73
N THR A 40 0.07 -2.55 0.01
CA THR A 40 -0.92 -2.65 -1.06
C THR A 40 -1.64 -3.98 -0.98
N GLY A 41 -2.84 -4.03 -1.51
CA GLY A 41 -3.57 -5.28 -1.62
C GLY A 41 -4.87 -5.12 -2.36
N THR A 42 -5.44 -6.24 -2.80
CA THR A 42 -6.66 -6.24 -3.59
C THR A 42 -7.88 -6.50 -2.72
N LEU A 43 -9.00 -5.89 -3.11
CA LEU A 43 -10.26 -6.11 -2.41
C LEU A 43 -10.72 -7.56 -2.56
N GLU A 44 -11.21 -8.12 -1.47
CA GLU A 44 -11.91 -9.39 -1.49
C GLU A 44 -13.40 -9.13 -1.78
N THR A 45 -14.12 -10.19 -2.11
CA THR A 45 -15.55 -10.09 -2.44
C THR A 45 -16.31 -9.42 -1.29
N ASN A 46 -17.09 -8.39 -1.64
CA ASN A 46 -17.90 -7.63 -0.69
C ASN A 46 -17.10 -6.78 0.30
N GLU A 47 -15.82 -6.61 0.09
CA GLU A 47 -14.98 -5.80 0.94
C GLU A 47 -14.97 -4.35 0.44
N THR A 48 -15.08 -3.39 1.35
CA THR A 48 -14.88 -1.97 1.01
C THR A 48 -13.38 -1.67 0.95
N PRO A 49 -12.96 -0.59 0.26
CA PRO A 49 -11.53 -0.21 0.29
C PRO A 49 -11.00 -0.04 1.71
N ARG A 50 -11.75 0.56 2.61
CA ARG A 50 -11.31 0.76 3.99
C ARG A 50 -11.13 -0.57 4.73
N GLU A 51 -12.02 -1.51 4.54
CA GLU A 51 -11.89 -2.85 5.12
C GLU A 51 -10.65 -3.56 4.59
N THR A 52 -10.38 -3.42 3.30
CA THR A 52 -9.18 -3.97 2.67
C THR A 52 -7.92 -3.35 3.26
N ALA A 53 -7.92 -2.02 3.45
CA ALA A 53 -6.77 -1.31 4.04
C ALA A 53 -6.45 -1.86 5.43
N VAL A 54 -7.47 -2.02 6.28
CA VAL A 54 -7.31 -2.56 7.64
C VAL A 54 -6.75 -3.98 7.59
N ARG A 55 -7.30 -4.83 6.73
CA ARG A 55 -6.87 -6.22 6.60
C ARG A 55 -5.44 -6.34 6.08
N GLU A 56 -5.11 -5.59 5.04
CA GLU A 56 -3.78 -5.66 4.43
C GLU A 56 -2.68 -5.13 5.36
N VAL A 57 -2.97 -4.08 6.14
CA VAL A 57 -2.01 -3.60 7.13
C VAL A 57 -1.73 -4.70 8.16
N TRP A 58 -2.77 -5.40 8.61
CA TRP A 58 -2.58 -6.52 9.53
C TRP A 58 -1.77 -7.65 8.90
N GLU A 59 -2.12 -8.04 7.67
CA GLU A 59 -1.46 -9.15 6.99
C GLU A 59 0.00 -8.84 6.65
N GLU A 60 0.29 -7.62 6.21
CA GLU A 60 1.62 -7.30 5.69
C GLU A 60 2.61 -6.83 6.76
N VAL A 61 2.14 -6.18 7.81
CA VAL A 61 3.04 -5.61 8.82
C VAL A 61 2.69 -5.98 10.25
N GLY A 62 1.59 -6.70 10.46
CA GLY A 62 1.20 -7.17 11.79
C GLY A 62 0.62 -6.09 12.70
N LEU A 63 0.20 -4.97 12.14
CA LEU A 63 -0.39 -3.88 12.92
C LEU A 63 -1.91 -3.97 12.87
N LYS A 64 -2.53 -4.11 14.03
CA LYS A 64 -3.99 -4.14 14.12
C LYS A 64 -4.53 -2.74 14.35
N ILE A 65 -5.40 -2.31 13.45
CA ILE A 65 -6.08 -1.01 13.54
C ILE A 65 -7.58 -1.23 13.49
N GLU A 66 -8.33 -0.35 14.16
CA GLU A 66 -9.77 -0.40 14.09
C GLU A 66 -10.24 0.23 12.78
N GLU A 67 -11.32 -0.33 12.20
CA GLU A 67 -11.85 0.15 10.93
C GLU A 67 -12.24 1.62 10.97
N ASN A 68 -12.74 2.10 12.11
CA ASN A 68 -13.16 3.49 12.27
C ASN A 68 -12.05 4.38 12.85
N SER A 69 -10.81 3.91 12.92
CA SER A 69 -9.72 4.69 13.46
C SER A 69 -9.47 5.95 12.64
N THR A 70 -9.34 7.10 13.33
CA THR A 70 -8.99 8.36 12.67
C THR A 70 -7.55 8.39 12.20
N ALA A 71 -6.70 7.48 12.70
CA ALA A 71 -5.32 7.34 12.25
C ALA A 71 -5.25 6.84 10.80
N LEU A 72 -6.28 6.13 10.34
CA LEU A 72 -6.39 5.70 8.95
C LEU A 72 -7.18 6.72 8.17
N PHE A 73 -6.46 7.56 7.43
CA PHE A 73 -7.02 8.66 6.66
C PHE A 73 -7.34 8.21 5.24
N ASP A 74 -8.60 8.32 4.85
CA ASP A 74 -9.05 8.05 3.49
C ASP A 74 -8.79 9.31 2.66
N CYS A 75 -7.90 9.22 1.68
CA CYS A 75 -7.59 10.35 0.80
C CYS A 75 -8.77 10.71 -0.10
N LYS A 76 -9.77 9.83 -0.20
CA LYS A 76 -10.93 9.98 -1.09
C LYS A 76 -10.49 10.20 -2.54
N GLU A 77 -9.35 9.63 -2.88
CA GLU A 77 -8.80 9.63 -4.22
C GLU A 77 -8.53 8.20 -4.64
N SER A 78 -8.72 7.96 -5.91
CA SER A 78 -8.38 6.70 -6.52
C SER A 78 -7.86 6.97 -7.92
N ILE A 79 -7.04 6.06 -8.41
CA ILE A 79 -6.44 6.20 -9.73
C ILE A 79 -6.48 4.86 -10.44
N GLU A 80 -6.74 4.93 -11.76
CA GLU A 80 -6.61 3.77 -12.62
C GLU A 80 -5.22 3.79 -13.24
N PHE A 81 -4.54 2.64 -13.23
CA PHE A 81 -3.21 2.54 -13.81
C PHE A 81 -3.04 1.21 -14.53
N GLU A 82 -2.14 1.21 -15.51
CA GLU A 82 -1.80 -0.01 -16.24
C GLU A 82 -0.95 -0.92 -15.36
N ILE A 83 -1.33 -2.19 -15.33
CA ILE A 83 -0.60 -3.20 -14.55
C ILE A 83 0.76 -3.43 -15.19
N PHE A 84 1.84 -3.45 -14.38
CA PHE A 84 3.18 -3.78 -14.87
C PHE A 84 3.14 -5.14 -15.59
N PRO A 85 3.76 -5.25 -16.77
CA PRO A 85 3.67 -6.49 -17.57
C PRO A 85 4.05 -7.75 -16.80
N HIS A 86 5.05 -7.69 -15.94
CA HIS A 86 5.51 -8.87 -15.20
C HIS A 86 4.57 -9.27 -14.05
N PHE A 87 3.54 -8.47 -13.74
CA PHE A 87 2.52 -8.82 -12.75
C PHE A 87 1.19 -9.22 -13.39
N ARG A 88 1.05 -9.07 -14.71
CA ARG A 88 -0.24 -9.30 -15.37
C ARG A 88 -0.76 -10.72 -15.25
N TYR A 89 0.12 -11.69 -15.05
CA TYR A 89 -0.29 -13.09 -14.89
C TYR A 89 -1.19 -13.31 -13.66
N LYS A 90 -1.17 -12.40 -12.72
CA LYS A 90 -1.99 -12.48 -11.49
C LYS A 90 -3.45 -12.12 -11.72
N TYR A 91 -3.77 -11.56 -12.88
CA TYR A 91 -5.09 -11.04 -13.23
C TYR A 91 -5.68 -11.82 -14.40
N ALA A 92 -7.01 -11.70 -14.60
CA ALA A 92 -7.66 -12.31 -15.75
C ALA A 92 -7.02 -11.79 -17.05
N PRO A 93 -6.97 -12.60 -18.13
CA PRO A 93 -6.26 -12.21 -19.36
C PRO A 93 -6.71 -10.90 -19.99
N ASN A 94 -7.98 -10.53 -19.81
CA ASN A 94 -8.52 -9.28 -20.36
C ASN A 94 -8.37 -8.09 -19.45
N VAL A 95 -7.81 -8.29 -18.24
CA VAL A 95 -7.61 -7.21 -17.26
C VAL A 95 -6.23 -6.62 -17.47
N THR A 96 -6.17 -5.35 -17.86
CA THR A 96 -4.92 -4.63 -18.13
C THR A 96 -4.67 -3.50 -17.15
N HIS A 97 -5.70 -3.07 -16.42
CA HIS A 97 -5.63 -1.92 -15.52
C HIS A 97 -6.19 -2.26 -14.15
N CYS A 98 -5.63 -1.61 -13.14
CA CYS A 98 -6.13 -1.64 -11.75
C CYS A 98 -6.65 -0.27 -11.36
N HIS A 99 -7.60 -0.27 -10.42
CA HIS A 99 -8.13 0.92 -9.80
C HIS A 99 -7.68 0.90 -8.33
N GLU A 100 -6.89 1.88 -7.92
CA GLU A 100 -6.25 1.90 -6.60
C GLU A 100 -6.79 3.05 -5.75
N HIS A 101 -7.25 2.72 -4.55
CA HIS A 101 -7.77 3.69 -3.56
C HIS A 101 -6.66 4.01 -2.56
N TRP A 102 -6.49 5.30 -2.24
CA TRP A 102 -5.36 5.78 -1.46
C TRP A 102 -5.73 6.08 -0.01
N PHE A 103 -4.88 5.61 0.90
CA PHE A 103 -4.99 5.84 2.34
C PHE A 103 -3.64 6.23 2.93
N LEU A 104 -3.70 6.99 4.04
CA LEU A 104 -2.53 7.27 4.87
C LEU A 104 -2.80 6.69 6.25
N LEU A 105 -1.78 6.11 6.86
CA LEU A 105 -1.89 5.61 8.23
C LEU A 105 -0.82 6.25 9.09
N ALA A 106 -1.26 7.03 10.09
CA ALA A 106 -0.37 7.67 11.05
C ALA A 106 -0.14 6.72 12.22
N VAL A 107 1.12 6.47 12.56
CA VAL A 107 1.49 5.79 13.80
C VAL A 107 2.31 6.77 14.63
N GLU A 108 2.24 6.65 15.97
CA GLU A 108 2.95 7.60 16.82
C GLU A 108 4.46 7.48 16.67
N GLN A 109 4.97 6.24 16.64
CA GLN A 109 6.40 5.94 16.55
C GLN A 109 6.65 4.84 15.55
N GLU A 110 7.87 4.79 15.04
CA GLU A 110 8.30 3.67 14.20
C GLU A 110 8.21 2.37 15.00
N PHE A 111 7.83 1.31 14.33
CA PHE A 111 7.72 -0.01 14.93
C PHE A 111 8.41 -1.03 14.05
N GLU A 112 8.69 -2.20 14.61
CA GLU A 112 9.24 -3.33 13.87
C GLU A 112 8.09 -4.14 13.28
N PRO A 113 7.87 -4.10 11.96
CA PRO A 113 6.77 -4.86 11.37
C PRO A 113 7.01 -6.36 11.44
N ILE A 114 5.91 -7.10 11.54
CA ILE A 114 5.93 -8.56 11.43
C ILE A 114 5.65 -8.86 9.97
N LEU A 115 6.70 -9.21 9.22
CA LEU A 115 6.60 -9.45 7.79
C LEU A 115 6.12 -10.87 7.49
N SER A 116 5.20 -11.02 6.54
CA SER A 116 4.71 -12.32 6.09
C SER A 116 5.08 -12.58 4.64
N GLU A 117 4.93 -11.58 3.79
CA GLU A 117 5.14 -11.72 2.34
C GLU A 117 6.25 -10.82 1.80
N HIS A 118 6.84 -9.99 2.64
CA HIS A 118 7.90 -9.08 2.23
C HIS A 118 9.25 -9.54 2.78
N LEU A 119 10.33 -9.23 2.07
CA LEU A 119 11.67 -9.67 2.44
C LEU A 119 12.29 -8.81 3.53
N ALA A 120 12.01 -7.51 3.51
CA ALA A 120 12.63 -6.55 4.41
C ALA A 120 11.78 -5.28 4.49
N TYR A 121 12.10 -4.44 5.47
CA TYR A 121 11.48 -3.14 5.61
C TYR A 121 12.52 -2.07 5.91
N GLN A 122 12.17 -0.82 5.60
CA GLN A 122 12.96 0.34 6.00
C GLN A 122 12.03 1.49 6.35
N TRP A 123 12.40 2.26 7.36
CA TRP A 123 11.79 3.55 7.64
C TRP A 123 12.69 4.61 7.00
N VAL A 124 12.14 5.39 6.07
CA VAL A 124 12.94 6.33 5.26
C VAL A 124 12.24 7.68 5.16
N SER A 125 13.02 8.71 4.82
CA SER A 125 12.42 10.02 4.57
C SER A 125 11.44 9.97 3.39
N PRO A 126 10.48 10.89 3.32
CA PRO A 126 9.58 10.95 2.16
C PRO A 126 10.34 11.07 0.84
N GLU A 127 11.40 11.89 0.80
CA GLU A 127 12.22 12.08 -0.41
C GLU A 127 12.86 10.78 -0.86
N TYR A 128 13.39 10.01 0.10
CA TYR A 128 14.03 8.74 -0.23
C TYR A 128 13.00 7.69 -0.65
N ALA A 129 11.85 7.67 0.00
CA ALA A 129 10.77 6.75 -0.36
C ALA A 129 10.33 6.94 -1.81
N ILE A 130 10.21 8.19 -2.25
CA ILE A 130 9.86 8.51 -3.64
C ILE A 130 10.89 7.93 -4.62
N GLN A 131 12.17 8.01 -4.26
CA GLN A 131 13.25 7.53 -5.12
C GLN A 131 13.32 6.00 -5.17
N MET A 132 13.01 5.32 -4.05
CA MET A 132 13.19 3.88 -3.98
C MET A 132 12.01 3.08 -4.52
N THR A 133 10.82 3.67 -4.60
CA THR A 133 9.67 2.94 -5.12
C THR A 133 9.63 2.97 -6.64
N LYS A 134 9.28 1.84 -7.23
CA LYS A 134 9.03 1.74 -8.68
C LYS A 134 7.59 2.10 -9.03
N SER A 135 6.72 2.28 -8.05
CA SER A 135 5.33 2.61 -8.28
C SER A 135 5.15 4.12 -8.42
N PRO A 136 4.77 4.62 -9.61
CA PRO A 136 4.46 6.05 -9.76
C PRO A 136 3.34 6.51 -8.83
N ASN A 137 2.37 5.64 -8.57
CA ASN A 137 1.25 5.94 -7.67
C ASN A 137 1.73 6.13 -6.25
N ASN A 138 2.60 5.24 -5.78
CA ASN A 138 3.15 5.32 -4.42
C ASN A 138 3.94 6.63 -4.25
N ALA A 139 4.76 6.97 -5.24
CA ALA A 139 5.50 8.23 -5.22
C ALA A 139 4.56 9.44 -5.20
N GLU A 140 3.47 9.38 -5.98
CA GLU A 140 2.53 10.50 -6.08
C GLU A 140 1.79 10.75 -4.76
N VAL A 141 1.36 9.69 -4.07
CA VAL A 141 0.71 9.83 -2.76
C VAL A 141 1.65 10.52 -1.78
N ILE A 142 2.91 10.08 -1.75
CA ILE A 142 3.91 10.65 -0.84
C ILE A 142 4.14 12.12 -1.17
N LYS A 143 4.29 12.46 -2.44
CA LYS A 143 4.49 13.84 -2.88
C LYS A 143 3.31 14.73 -2.50
N LYS A 144 2.10 14.23 -2.73
CA LYS A 144 0.90 15.03 -2.55
C LYS A 144 0.58 15.28 -1.08
N TYR A 145 0.79 14.27 -0.22
CA TYR A 145 0.29 14.31 1.15
C TYR A 145 1.38 14.43 2.21
N LEU A 146 2.61 14.02 1.92
CA LEU A 146 3.63 13.88 2.95
C LEU A 146 4.91 14.68 2.72
N MET A 147 4.97 15.50 1.66
CA MET A 147 6.16 16.32 1.37
C MET A 147 6.11 17.72 1.99
N ASN A 148 4.91 18.29 2.05
CA ASN A 148 4.73 19.70 2.49
C ASN A 148 4.10 19.78 3.87
N GLY A 149 4.41 18.83 4.73
CA GLY A 149 3.79 18.69 6.03
C GLY A 149 2.86 17.48 6.03
N PHE A 150 2.64 16.95 7.21
CA PHE A 150 1.81 15.76 7.35
C PHE A 150 0.38 16.16 7.67
N PRO A 151 -0.62 15.35 7.26
CA PRO A 151 -2.00 15.62 7.60
C PRO A 151 -2.17 15.62 9.11
N LEU A 152 -2.98 16.53 9.57
CA LEU A 152 -3.28 16.65 11.01
C LEU A 152 -4.35 15.67 11.45
#